data_930c9c00e214b72d616fd8677ee6e8b5
#
_entry.id   930c9c00e214b72d616fd8677ee6e8b5
#
_cell.length_a   1.000
_cell.length_b   1.000
_cell.length_c   1.000
_cell.angle_alpha   90.00
_cell.angle_beta   90.00
_cell.angle_gamma   90.00
#
_symmetry.space_group_name_H-M   'P 1'
#
loop_
_entity.id
_entity.type
_entity.pdbx_description
1 polymer ?
#
loop_
_entity_poly.entity_id
_entity_poly.type
_entity_poly.pdbx_seq_one_letter_code
_entity_poly.pdbx_strand_id
1 'polypeptide(L)'
;MGISDYHTPVLLEESIAGLSVIAGGTYLDLTFGGGGHSREILKLLGDGSLIGFDQDPDAAANKIQDKRFSLVPHNFRFLKNFLDYLGIDKVDGILADLGVSSHHLNSPERGFSFRYDAELDMRMNPGMSQTAKDIVNNYSKEELNRIFKTYGELERPGA
;
A
#
# COMPACT_ATOMS: atom_id res chain seq x y z
N MET A 1 15.04 -15.34 10.53
CA MET A 1 14.74 -13.95 10.84
C MET A 1 13.25 -13.85 11.07
N GLY A 2 12.85 -13.44 12.26
CA GLY A 2 11.47 -13.59 12.72
C GLY A 2 10.52 -12.54 12.14
N ILE A 3 9.26 -12.89 12.12
CA ILE A 3 8.07 -12.13 11.71
C ILE A 3 7.85 -10.84 12.59
N SER A 4 8.86 -10.40 13.36
CA SER A 4 8.68 -9.42 14.45
C SER A 4 8.81 -7.93 14.07
N ASP A 5 9.18 -7.56 12.86
CA ASP A 5 9.41 -6.15 12.48
C ASP A 5 8.26 -5.49 11.71
N TYR A 6 7.25 -6.22 11.31
CA TYR A 6 6.03 -5.64 10.79
C TYR A 6 5.05 -5.37 11.93
N HIS A 7 4.83 -4.10 12.19
CA HIS A 7 3.89 -3.54 13.17
C HIS A 7 2.50 -4.19 13.06
N THR A 8 1.79 -4.29 14.18
CA THR A 8 0.33 -4.54 14.16
C THR A 8 -0.32 -3.46 13.28
N PRO A 9 -1.10 -3.85 12.27
CA PRO A 9 -1.77 -2.89 11.39
C PRO A 9 -2.63 -1.91 12.19
N VAL A 10 -2.70 -0.67 11.74
CA VAL A 10 -3.53 0.36 12.37
C VAL A 10 -5.00 -0.04 12.23
N LEU A 11 -5.78 0.12 13.32
CA LEU A 11 -7.22 -0.17 13.35
C LEU A 11 -7.57 -1.58 12.82
N LEU A 12 -6.72 -2.59 13.12
CA LEU A 12 -6.88 -3.93 12.57
C LEU A 12 -8.27 -4.51 12.86
N GLU A 13 -8.70 -4.50 14.12
CA GLU A 13 -9.97 -5.08 14.54
C GLU A 13 -11.16 -4.32 13.93
N GLU A 14 -11.10 -2.99 13.95
CA GLU A 14 -12.15 -2.13 13.41
C GLU A 14 -12.26 -2.28 11.88
N SER A 15 -11.13 -2.38 11.20
CA SER A 15 -11.09 -2.57 9.75
C SER A 15 -11.70 -3.91 9.35
N ILE A 16 -11.36 -4.98 10.06
CA ILE A 16 -11.93 -6.33 9.80
C ILE A 16 -13.41 -6.38 10.15
N ALA A 17 -13.80 -5.77 11.25
CA ALA A 17 -15.23 -5.68 11.64
C ALA A 17 -16.04 -4.88 10.59
N GLY A 18 -15.50 -3.73 10.15
CA GLY A 18 -16.14 -2.89 9.12
C GLY A 18 -16.22 -3.58 7.76
N LEU A 19 -15.22 -4.38 7.39
CA LEU A 19 -15.21 -5.15 6.15
C LEU A 19 -16.29 -6.25 6.12
N SER A 20 -16.75 -6.71 7.30
CA SER A 20 -17.83 -7.68 7.46
C SER A 20 -17.61 -8.95 6.63
N VAL A 21 -16.44 -9.58 6.80
CA VAL A 21 -16.00 -10.71 5.98
C VAL A 21 -16.99 -11.88 6.09
N ILE A 22 -17.50 -12.34 4.93
CA ILE A 22 -18.36 -13.52 4.79
C ILE A 22 -17.56 -14.71 4.24
N ALA A 23 -17.87 -15.91 4.73
CA ALA A 23 -17.26 -17.13 4.21
C ALA A 23 -17.65 -17.33 2.73
N GLY A 24 -16.69 -17.72 1.90
CA GLY A 24 -16.88 -17.93 0.45
C GLY A 24 -16.82 -16.65 -0.38
N GLY A 25 -16.67 -15.46 0.24
CA GLY A 25 -16.60 -14.18 -0.46
C GLY A 25 -15.26 -13.94 -1.16
N THR A 26 -15.24 -12.91 -2.02
CA THR A 26 -14.03 -12.41 -2.70
C THR A 26 -13.67 -11.04 -2.18
N TYR A 27 -12.46 -10.89 -1.65
CA TYR A 27 -11.99 -9.66 -1.03
C TYR A 27 -10.69 -9.16 -1.65
N LEU A 28 -10.47 -7.86 -1.54
CA LEU A 28 -9.25 -7.20 -1.98
C LEU A 28 -8.59 -6.47 -0.82
N ASP A 29 -7.27 -6.59 -0.71
CA ASP A 29 -6.41 -5.76 0.13
C ASP A 29 -5.51 -4.95 -0.80
N LEU A 30 -5.80 -3.66 -0.96
CA LEU A 30 -5.09 -2.79 -1.92
C LEU A 30 -3.73 -2.31 -1.42
N THR A 31 -3.41 -2.61 -0.16
CA THR A 31 -2.23 -2.13 0.56
C THR A 31 -1.64 -3.27 1.40
N PHE A 32 -1.27 -4.35 0.72
CA PHE A 32 -0.88 -5.63 1.35
C PHE A 32 0.26 -5.47 2.38
N GLY A 33 1.34 -4.75 2.02
CA GLY A 33 2.50 -4.47 2.88
C GLY A 33 3.06 -5.71 3.59
N GLY A 34 2.94 -5.75 4.92
CA GLY A 34 3.31 -6.89 5.77
C GLY A 34 2.28 -8.02 5.80
N GLY A 35 1.11 -7.82 5.20
CA GLY A 35 0.02 -8.80 5.13
C GLY A 35 -0.75 -8.98 6.44
N GLY A 36 -0.70 -8.01 7.35
CA GLY A 36 -1.38 -8.11 8.63
C GLY A 36 -2.90 -8.19 8.49
N HIS A 37 -3.53 -7.24 7.81
CA HIS A 37 -4.97 -7.26 7.49
C HIS A 37 -5.35 -8.51 6.69
N SER A 38 -4.58 -8.82 5.65
CA SER A 38 -4.80 -10.00 4.81
C SER A 38 -4.84 -11.31 5.61
N ARG A 39 -3.98 -11.49 6.61
CA ARG A 39 -4.00 -12.67 7.48
C ARG A 39 -5.28 -12.78 8.30
N GLU A 40 -5.79 -11.67 8.82
CA GLU A 40 -7.04 -11.68 9.59
C GLU A 40 -8.26 -11.95 8.67
N ILE A 41 -8.29 -11.35 7.47
CA ILE A 41 -9.33 -11.65 6.48
C ILE A 41 -9.35 -13.15 6.17
N LEU A 42 -8.20 -13.77 5.93
CA LEU A 42 -8.10 -15.20 5.60
C LEU A 42 -8.61 -16.14 6.71
N LYS A 43 -8.53 -15.72 7.99
CA LYS A 43 -9.09 -16.52 9.10
C LYS A 43 -10.61 -16.61 9.03
N LEU A 44 -11.28 -15.61 8.49
CA LEU A 44 -12.75 -15.51 8.42
C LEU A 44 -13.31 -15.98 7.08
N LEU A 45 -12.47 -16.04 6.05
CA LEU A 45 -12.86 -16.14 4.64
C LEU A 45 -13.46 -17.51 4.24
N GLY A 46 -13.25 -18.57 5.04
CA GLY A 46 -13.69 -19.93 4.68
C GLY A 46 -12.98 -20.41 3.40
N ASP A 47 -13.77 -20.74 2.38
CA ASP A 47 -13.31 -21.18 1.06
C ASP A 47 -13.26 -20.07 0.00
N GLY A 48 -13.47 -18.81 0.41
CA GLY A 48 -13.41 -17.63 -0.45
C GLY A 48 -12.02 -17.32 -1.01
N SER A 49 -11.86 -16.14 -1.59
CA SER A 49 -10.59 -15.70 -2.19
C SER A 49 -10.21 -14.30 -1.73
N LEU A 50 -8.90 -14.07 -1.57
CA LEU A 50 -8.32 -12.78 -1.23
C LEU A 50 -7.21 -12.43 -2.21
N ILE A 51 -7.28 -11.21 -2.76
CA ILE A 51 -6.26 -10.69 -3.66
C ILE A 51 -5.62 -9.48 -2.98
N GLY A 52 -4.32 -9.59 -2.70
CA GLY A 52 -3.51 -8.49 -2.18
C GLY A 52 -2.84 -7.73 -3.32
N PHE A 53 -2.84 -6.40 -3.24
CA PHE A 53 -2.07 -5.53 -4.13
C PHE A 53 -0.97 -4.83 -3.34
N ASP A 54 0.21 -4.78 -3.91
CA ASP A 54 1.24 -3.86 -3.46
C ASP A 54 2.19 -3.54 -4.61
N GLN A 55 2.57 -2.29 -4.74
CA GLN A 55 3.54 -1.86 -5.75
C GLN A 55 4.98 -1.88 -5.24
N ASP A 56 5.17 -2.01 -3.91
CA ASP A 56 6.48 -2.10 -3.31
C ASP A 56 7.00 -3.54 -3.45
N PRO A 57 8.16 -3.75 -4.09
CA PRO A 57 8.74 -5.09 -4.21
C PRO A 57 9.07 -5.73 -2.86
N ASP A 58 9.32 -4.93 -1.81
CA ASP A 58 9.60 -5.45 -0.46
C ASP A 58 8.40 -6.20 0.14
N ALA A 59 7.17 -5.83 -0.26
CA ALA A 59 5.97 -6.52 0.15
C ALA A 59 5.91 -7.97 -0.34
N ALA A 60 6.58 -8.30 -1.46
CA ALA A 60 6.59 -9.65 -2.01
C ALA A 60 7.21 -10.68 -1.06
N ALA A 61 8.16 -10.26 -0.21
CA ALA A 61 8.77 -11.12 0.80
C ALA A 61 7.78 -11.61 1.88
N ASN A 62 6.67 -10.88 2.05
CA ASN A 62 5.63 -11.17 3.04
C ASN A 62 4.49 -12.05 2.49
N LYS A 63 4.59 -12.49 1.22
CA LYS A 63 3.54 -13.26 0.55
C LYS A 63 3.06 -14.42 1.42
N ILE A 64 1.74 -14.49 1.61
CA ILE A 64 1.10 -15.52 2.41
C ILE A 64 1.03 -16.83 1.60
N GLN A 65 1.42 -17.93 2.23
CA GLN A 65 1.36 -19.27 1.64
C GLN A 65 0.00 -19.91 1.94
N ASP A 66 -1.04 -19.41 1.26
CA ASP A 66 -2.41 -19.91 1.34
C ASP A 66 -2.99 -19.95 -0.09
N LYS A 67 -3.62 -21.07 -0.46
CA LYS A 67 -4.21 -21.25 -1.81
C LYS A 67 -5.31 -20.26 -2.14
N ARG A 68 -5.93 -19.67 -1.12
CA ARG A 68 -6.99 -18.67 -1.23
C ARG A 68 -6.44 -17.26 -1.45
N PHE A 69 -5.13 -17.06 -1.29
CA PHE A 69 -4.45 -15.77 -1.40
C PHE A 69 -3.64 -15.66 -2.68
N SER A 70 -3.84 -14.55 -3.39
CA SER A 70 -3.03 -14.16 -4.54
C SER A 70 -2.44 -12.77 -4.32
N LEU A 71 -1.12 -12.60 -4.51
CA LEU A 71 -0.47 -11.29 -4.47
C LEU A 71 -0.25 -10.78 -5.88
N VAL A 72 -0.72 -9.57 -6.15
CA VAL A 72 -0.51 -8.80 -7.38
C VAL A 72 0.54 -7.71 -7.10
N PRO A 73 1.79 -7.83 -7.58
CA PRO A 73 2.86 -6.88 -7.31
C PRO A 73 2.75 -5.64 -8.21
N HIS A 74 1.63 -4.94 -8.12
CA HIS A 74 1.32 -3.77 -8.93
C HIS A 74 0.53 -2.72 -8.15
N ASN A 75 0.58 -1.48 -8.67
CA ASN A 75 -0.24 -0.41 -8.13
C ASN A 75 -1.73 -0.71 -8.32
N PHE A 76 -2.52 -0.56 -7.29
CA PHE A 76 -3.97 -0.82 -7.28
C PHE A 76 -4.75 0.08 -8.25
N ARG A 77 -4.16 1.14 -8.80
CA ARG A 77 -4.78 1.92 -9.89
C ARG A 77 -5.16 1.07 -11.09
N PHE A 78 -4.51 -0.09 -11.25
CA PHE A 78 -4.79 -1.07 -12.30
C PHE A 78 -5.77 -2.16 -11.85
N LEU A 79 -6.41 -1.99 -10.70
CA LEU A 79 -7.32 -2.96 -10.11
C LEU A 79 -8.32 -3.53 -11.10
N LYS A 80 -9.02 -2.66 -11.83
CA LYS A 80 -10.02 -3.09 -12.82
C LYS A 80 -9.41 -4.00 -13.88
N ASN A 81 -8.24 -3.66 -14.41
CA ASN A 81 -7.58 -4.47 -15.43
C ASN A 81 -7.25 -5.88 -14.92
N PHE A 82 -6.81 -5.99 -13.66
CA PHE A 82 -6.51 -7.29 -13.05
C PHE A 82 -7.78 -8.10 -12.76
N LEU A 83 -8.85 -7.48 -12.29
CA LEU A 83 -10.13 -8.16 -12.09
C LEU A 83 -10.71 -8.67 -13.41
N ASP A 84 -10.70 -7.85 -14.45
CA ASP A 84 -11.12 -8.24 -15.81
C ASP A 84 -10.28 -9.43 -16.32
N TYR A 85 -8.95 -9.39 -16.12
CA TYR A 85 -8.05 -10.48 -16.52
C TYR A 85 -8.33 -11.79 -15.76
N LEU A 86 -8.70 -11.69 -14.48
CA LEU A 86 -9.02 -12.83 -13.62
C LEU A 86 -10.47 -13.32 -13.79
N GLY A 87 -11.28 -12.63 -14.59
CA GLY A 87 -12.70 -12.95 -14.79
C GLY A 87 -13.56 -12.69 -13.54
N ILE A 88 -13.17 -11.71 -12.72
CA ILE A 88 -13.86 -11.35 -11.50
C ILE A 88 -14.72 -10.10 -11.75
N ASP A 89 -16.02 -10.27 -11.84
CA ASP A 89 -16.97 -9.18 -12.10
C ASP A 89 -17.34 -8.40 -10.83
N LYS A 90 -17.32 -9.06 -9.68
CA LYS A 90 -17.73 -8.46 -8.40
C LYS A 90 -16.85 -8.95 -7.25
N VAL A 91 -16.67 -8.08 -6.27
CA VAL A 91 -16.02 -8.39 -5.00
C VAL A 91 -16.94 -8.03 -3.84
N ASP A 92 -16.81 -8.74 -2.73
CA ASP A 92 -17.67 -8.56 -1.54
C ASP A 92 -17.12 -7.45 -0.63
N GLY A 93 -15.83 -7.16 -0.73
CA GLY A 93 -15.24 -6.04 0.02
C GLY A 93 -13.84 -5.68 -0.44
N ILE A 94 -13.47 -4.43 -0.15
CA ILE A 94 -12.17 -3.85 -0.48
C ILE A 94 -11.64 -3.17 0.78
N LEU A 95 -10.40 -3.49 1.14
CA LEU A 95 -9.65 -2.81 2.19
C LEU A 95 -8.52 -1.98 1.54
N ALA A 96 -8.34 -0.76 2.03
CA ALA A 96 -7.23 0.10 1.65
C ALA A 96 -6.74 0.89 2.88
N ASP A 97 -5.55 0.56 3.38
CA ASP A 97 -4.84 1.30 4.42
C ASP A 97 -3.85 2.26 3.75
N LEU A 98 -4.35 3.45 3.39
CA LEU A 98 -3.62 4.40 2.56
C LEU A 98 -2.62 5.19 3.38
N GLY A 99 -1.36 5.15 2.97
CA GLY A 99 -0.29 5.91 3.61
C GLY A 99 1.08 5.25 3.45
N VAL A 100 2.00 5.60 4.34
CA VAL A 100 3.34 5.02 4.44
C VAL A 100 3.40 4.02 5.58
N SER A 101 4.07 2.89 5.38
CA SER A 101 4.26 1.88 6.42
C SER A 101 5.40 2.24 7.36
N SER A 102 5.42 1.62 8.55
CA SER A 102 6.58 1.71 9.46
C SER A 102 7.87 1.23 8.80
N HIS A 103 7.79 0.27 7.89
CA HIS A 103 8.92 -0.18 7.08
C HIS A 103 9.52 0.97 6.25
N HIS A 104 8.68 1.74 5.54
CA HIS A 104 9.14 2.92 4.79
C HIS A 104 9.82 3.97 5.68
N LEU A 105 9.28 4.22 6.89
CA LEU A 105 9.82 5.21 7.82
C LEU A 105 11.12 4.76 8.50
N ASN A 106 11.33 3.45 8.63
CA ASN A 106 12.50 2.87 9.30
C ASN A 106 13.62 2.46 8.32
N SER A 107 13.39 2.57 7.02
CA SER A 107 14.35 2.29 5.95
C SER A 107 14.95 3.60 5.43
N PRO A 108 16.19 3.98 5.86
CA PRO A 108 16.79 5.26 5.49
C PRO A 108 16.85 5.50 3.99
N GLU A 109 17.18 4.46 3.23
CA GLU A 109 17.34 4.48 1.76
C GLU A 109 16.03 4.79 1.01
N ARG A 110 14.88 4.65 1.68
CA ARG A 110 13.57 4.95 1.09
C ARG A 110 13.23 6.45 1.16
N GLY A 111 13.92 7.24 1.97
CA GLY A 111 13.78 8.70 2.03
C GLY A 111 12.47 9.25 2.58
N PHE A 112 11.66 8.42 3.27
CA PHE A 112 10.37 8.85 3.86
C PHE A 112 10.50 9.50 5.24
N SER A 113 11.67 9.41 5.88
CA SER A 113 11.86 9.88 7.25
C SER A 113 12.98 10.91 7.33
N PHE A 114 12.73 12.03 8.02
CA PHE A 114 13.74 13.03 8.34
C PHE A 114 14.62 12.64 9.56
N ARG A 115 14.44 11.44 10.13
CA ARG A 115 15.29 10.92 11.21
C ARG A 115 16.69 10.55 10.72
N TYR A 116 16.83 10.34 9.43
CA TYR A 116 18.06 9.89 8.78
C TYR A 116 18.53 10.91 7.77
N ASP A 117 19.83 11.09 7.70
CA ASP A 117 20.47 11.86 6.61
C ASP A 117 20.61 10.93 5.39
N ALA A 118 19.60 10.96 4.54
CA ALA A 118 19.47 10.07 3.39
C ALA A 118 18.92 10.83 2.17
N GLU A 119 19.06 10.22 0.99
CA GLU A 119 18.51 10.78 -0.25
C GLU A 119 16.99 10.91 -0.17
N LEU A 120 16.44 12.00 -0.71
CA LEU A 120 15.01 12.27 -0.78
C LEU A 120 14.37 11.47 -1.93
N ASP A 121 14.27 10.17 -1.76
CA ASP A 121 13.70 9.26 -2.75
C ASP A 121 12.16 9.30 -2.75
N MET A 122 11.52 8.81 -1.70
CA MET A 122 10.08 8.76 -1.45
C MET A 122 9.25 8.01 -2.52
N ARG A 123 9.87 7.17 -3.35
CA ARG A 123 9.12 6.32 -4.29
C ARG A 123 8.52 5.14 -3.56
N MET A 124 7.21 4.94 -3.67
CA MET A 124 6.55 3.71 -3.19
C MET A 124 7.02 2.47 -3.96
N ASN A 125 7.26 2.64 -5.27
CA ASN A 125 7.90 1.63 -6.09
C ASN A 125 9.27 2.17 -6.54
N PRO A 126 10.39 1.62 -6.02
CA PRO A 126 11.74 2.05 -6.41
C PRO A 126 12.05 1.91 -7.91
N GLY A 127 11.27 1.10 -8.64
CA GLY A 127 11.37 0.97 -10.09
C GLY A 127 10.83 2.17 -10.89
N MET A 128 10.17 3.14 -10.23
CA MET A 128 9.76 4.39 -10.89
C MET A 128 10.97 5.26 -11.21
N SER A 129 10.89 6.03 -12.31
CA SER A 129 12.01 6.84 -12.79
C SER A 129 12.22 8.14 -12.01
N GLN A 130 11.20 8.65 -11.30
CA GLN A 130 11.22 9.98 -10.70
C GLN A 130 11.17 9.90 -9.17
N THR A 131 12.16 10.48 -8.51
CA THR A 131 12.24 10.63 -7.05
C THR A 131 11.64 11.95 -6.59
N ALA A 132 11.39 12.10 -5.29
CA ALA A 132 11.00 13.38 -4.71
C ALA A 132 12.11 14.43 -4.86
N LYS A 133 13.39 14.02 -4.81
CA LYS A 133 14.55 14.87 -5.11
C LYS A 133 14.47 15.46 -6.53
N ASP A 134 14.12 14.64 -7.52
CA ASP A 134 13.96 15.12 -8.90
C ASP A 134 12.82 16.13 -9.02
N ILE A 135 11.71 15.89 -8.35
CA ILE A 135 10.56 16.80 -8.33
C ILE A 135 10.97 18.15 -7.73
N VAL A 136 11.60 18.16 -6.55
CA VAL A 136 11.98 19.40 -5.86
C VAL A 136 13.00 20.20 -6.65
N ASN A 137 13.94 19.54 -7.36
CA ASN A 137 14.99 20.22 -8.08
C ASN A 137 14.61 20.66 -9.50
N ASN A 138 13.64 20.00 -10.14
CA ASN A 138 13.38 20.21 -11.56
C ASN A 138 12.01 20.84 -11.87
N TYR A 139 11.07 20.82 -10.91
CA TYR A 139 9.75 21.43 -11.11
C TYR A 139 9.79 22.93 -10.89
N SER A 140 8.96 23.66 -11.63
CA SER A 140 8.75 25.10 -11.45
C SER A 140 8.14 25.42 -10.08
N LYS A 141 8.32 26.65 -9.62
CA LYS A 141 7.70 27.13 -8.38
C LYS A 141 6.17 26.94 -8.40
N GLU A 142 5.56 27.18 -9.54
CA GLU A 142 4.11 27.06 -9.75
C GLU A 142 3.64 25.61 -9.60
N GLU A 143 4.40 24.66 -10.15
CA GLU A 143 4.10 23.22 -10.04
C GLU A 143 4.30 22.72 -8.61
N LEU A 144 5.37 23.13 -7.93
CA LEU A 144 5.59 22.80 -6.53
C LEU A 144 4.50 23.37 -5.63
N ASN A 145 4.11 24.64 -5.84
CA ASN A 145 3.00 25.25 -5.11
C ASN A 145 1.70 24.48 -5.32
N ARG A 146 1.41 24.06 -6.55
CA ARG A 146 0.23 23.25 -6.84
C ARG A 146 0.26 21.91 -6.09
N ILE A 147 1.40 21.21 -6.08
CA ILE A 147 1.56 19.94 -5.36
C ILE A 147 1.34 20.12 -3.86
N PHE A 148 2.02 21.08 -3.25
CA PHE A 148 1.92 21.33 -1.81
C PHE A 148 0.53 21.80 -1.38
N LYS A 149 -0.13 22.59 -2.23
CA LYS A 149 -1.50 23.04 -1.95
C LYS A 149 -2.52 21.91 -2.11
N THR A 150 -2.41 21.12 -3.19
CA THR A 150 -3.40 20.10 -3.53
C THR A 150 -3.28 18.84 -2.67
N TYR A 151 -2.06 18.41 -2.40
CA TYR A 151 -1.77 17.13 -1.71
C TYR A 151 -1.21 17.32 -0.31
N GLY A 152 -0.56 18.43 -0.03
CA GLY A 152 0.00 18.75 1.28
C GLY A 152 -0.92 19.62 2.15
N GLU A 153 -2.06 20.04 1.61
CA GLU A 153 -3.07 20.88 2.28
C GLU A 153 -2.48 22.17 2.86
N LEU A 154 -1.37 22.66 2.29
CA LEU A 154 -0.71 23.89 2.73
C LEU A 154 -1.41 25.11 2.13
N GLU A 155 -1.90 25.99 2.99
CA GLU A 155 -2.61 27.22 2.52
C GLU A 155 -1.66 28.19 1.80
N ARG A 156 -0.39 28.28 2.22
CA ARG A 156 0.62 29.20 1.69
C ARG A 156 1.95 28.47 1.39
N PRO A 157 1.99 27.59 0.41
CA PRO A 157 3.20 26.77 0.13
C PRO A 157 4.39 27.57 -0.41
N GLY A 158 4.23 28.86 -0.73
CA GLY A 158 5.28 29.74 -1.27
C GLY A 158 5.74 30.84 -0.31
N ALA A 159 5.38 30.76 0.97
CA ALA A 159 5.79 31.73 1.97
C ALA A 159 7.16 31.42 2.54
#